data_e231d8287427743d40eb973b790bea08
#
_entry.id   e231d8287427743d40eb973b790bea08
#
_cell.length_a   1.000
_cell.length_b   1.000
_cell.length_c   1.000
_cell.angle_alpha   90.00
_cell.angle_beta   90.00
_cell.angle_gamma   90.00
#
_symmetry.space_group_name_H-M   'P 1'
#
loop_
_entity.id
_entity.type
_entity.pdbx_description
1 polymer ?
#
loop_
_entity_poly.entity_id
_entity_poly.type
_entity_poly.pdbx_seq_one_letter_code
_entity_poly.pdbx_strand_id
1 'polypeptide(L)' 'MIWPMPDGTPVSCREKLRVLAENHAELEGVLRDAFEDAVLIGVDETAMRRILIDMVERMPSPKPGR' A
#
# COMPACT_ATOMS: atom_id res chain seq x y z
N MET A 1 -8.40 -10.17 -4.94
CA MET A 1 -8.54 -8.74 -4.62
C MET A 1 -9.05 -7.98 -5.82
N ILE A 2 -9.93 -7.03 -5.59
CA ILE A 2 -10.51 -6.21 -6.65
C ILE A 2 -9.84 -4.84 -6.64
N TRP A 3 -9.48 -4.36 -7.85
CA TRP A 3 -8.83 -3.06 -8.02
C TRP A 3 -9.79 -2.14 -8.77
N PRO A 4 -10.56 -1.31 -8.05
CA PRO A 4 -11.57 -0.47 -8.71
C PRO A 4 -10.96 0.74 -9.40
N MET A 5 -11.54 1.08 -10.54
CA MET A 5 -11.21 2.33 -11.21
C MET A 5 -12.10 3.44 -10.65
N PRO A 6 -11.84 4.71 -11.00
CA PRO A 6 -12.63 5.82 -10.42
C PRO A 6 -14.13 5.70 -10.61
N ASP A 7 -14.58 5.05 -11.69
CA ASP A 7 -16.01 4.87 -11.93
C ASP A 7 -16.59 3.65 -11.21
N GLY A 8 -15.76 2.95 -10.42
CA GLY A 8 -16.22 1.81 -9.63
C GLY A 8 -16.06 0.47 -10.32
N THR A 9 -15.79 0.45 -11.62
CA THR A 9 -15.60 -0.83 -12.31
C THR A 9 -14.21 -1.39 -12.01
N PRO A 10 -14.07 -2.72 -11.96
CA PRO A 10 -12.76 -3.30 -11.66
C PRO A 10 -11.83 -3.26 -12.86
N VAL A 11 -10.53 -3.14 -12.58
CA VAL A 11 -9.51 -3.36 -13.59
C VAL A 11 -9.64 -4.80 -14.06
N SER A 12 -9.69 -5.01 -15.38
CA SER A 12 -9.89 -6.35 -15.95
C SER A 12 -8.78 -6.78 -16.91
N CYS A 13 -7.87 -5.88 -17.25
CA CYS A 13 -6.76 -6.20 -18.13
C CYS A 13 -5.79 -7.14 -17.42
N ARG A 14 -5.51 -8.30 -18.04
CA ARG A 14 -4.68 -9.33 -17.40
C ARG A 14 -3.29 -8.81 -17.05
N GLU A 15 -2.66 -8.04 -17.94
CA GLU A 15 -1.33 -7.52 -17.67
C GLU A 15 -1.33 -6.54 -16.53
N LYS A 16 -2.33 -5.67 -16.47
CA LYS A 16 -2.45 -4.71 -15.37
C LYS A 16 -2.68 -5.42 -14.04
N LEU A 17 -3.53 -6.45 -14.06
CA LEU A 17 -3.80 -7.21 -12.84
C LEU A 17 -2.54 -7.91 -12.34
N ARG A 18 -1.71 -8.41 -13.25
CA ARG A 18 -0.46 -9.04 -12.85
C ARG A 18 0.48 -8.05 -12.17
N VAL A 19 0.62 -6.87 -12.76
CA VAL A 19 1.47 -5.82 -12.17
C VAL A 19 0.96 -5.43 -10.78
N LEU A 20 -0.35 -5.24 -10.66
CA LEU A 20 -0.94 -4.86 -9.37
C LEU A 20 -0.72 -5.94 -8.31
N ALA A 21 -0.89 -7.20 -8.69
CA ALA A 21 -0.70 -8.31 -7.75
C ALA A 21 0.75 -8.43 -7.31
N GLU A 22 1.68 -8.27 -8.24
CA GLU A 22 3.10 -8.34 -7.92
C GLU A 22 3.52 -7.19 -7.01
N ASN A 23 3.05 -5.98 -7.32
CA ASN A 23 3.36 -4.82 -6.47
C ASN A 23 2.77 -4.99 -5.08
N HIS A 24 1.55 -5.51 -5.00
CA HIS A 24 0.90 -5.73 -3.71
C HIS A 24 1.71 -6.71 -2.84
N ALA A 25 2.17 -7.80 -3.45
CA ALA A 25 2.93 -8.80 -2.71
C ALA A 25 4.26 -8.23 -2.22
N GLU A 26 4.97 -7.49 -3.09
CA GLU A 26 6.22 -6.86 -2.72
C GLU A 26 6.03 -5.87 -1.59
N LEU A 27 5.03 -5.01 -1.73
CA LEU A 27 4.76 -3.97 -0.74
C LEU A 27 4.39 -4.58 0.59
N GLU A 28 3.58 -5.63 0.57
CA GLU A 28 3.18 -6.31 1.80
C GLU A 28 4.40 -6.84 2.54
N GLY A 29 5.37 -7.41 1.81
CA GLY A 29 6.59 -7.90 2.41
C GLY A 29 7.42 -6.79 3.05
N VAL A 30 7.58 -5.68 2.34
CA VAL A 30 8.35 -4.53 2.85
C VAL A 30 7.67 -3.95 4.09
N LEU A 31 6.36 -3.78 4.05
CA LEU A 31 5.63 -3.25 5.19
C LEU A 31 5.73 -4.16 6.40
N ARG A 32 5.61 -5.47 6.18
CA ARG A 32 5.73 -6.43 7.28
C ARG A 32 7.11 -6.34 7.91
N ASP A 33 8.16 -6.32 7.09
CA ASP A 33 9.51 -6.27 7.61
C ASP A 33 9.76 -5.00 8.40
N ALA A 34 9.30 -3.85 7.89
CA ALA A 34 9.46 -2.59 8.58
C ALA A 34 8.69 -2.56 9.90
N PHE A 35 7.49 -3.12 9.89
CA PHE A 35 6.68 -3.20 11.09
C PHE A 35 7.33 -4.07 12.15
N GLU A 36 7.80 -5.25 11.74
CA GLU A 36 8.44 -6.19 12.67
C GLU A 36 9.71 -5.59 13.26
N ASP A 37 10.53 -4.97 12.41
CA ASP A 37 11.77 -4.35 12.88
C ASP A 37 11.46 -3.28 13.93
N ALA A 38 10.47 -2.44 13.67
CA ALA A 38 10.11 -1.36 14.59
C ALA A 38 9.66 -1.91 15.93
N VAL A 39 8.82 -2.93 15.91
CA VAL A 39 8.31 -3.54 17.14
C VAL A 39 9.44 -4.18 17.94
N LEU A 40 10.35 -4.85 17.26
CA LEU A 40 11.48 -5.49 17.93
C LEU A 40 12.45 -4.47 18.52
N ILE A 41 12.55 -3.29 17.90
CA ILE A 41 13.38 -2.20 18.44
C ILE A 41 12.70 -1.55 19.66
N GLY A 42 11.37 -1.67 19.77
CA GLY A 42 10.66 -1.15 20.92
C GLY A 42 9.57 -0.14 20.61
N VAL A 43 9.24 0.04 19.33
CA VAL A 43 8.15 0.94 18.95
C VAL A 43 6.82 0.28 19.27
N ASP A 44 5.90 1.07 19.83
CA ASP A 44 4.56 0.59 20.10
C ASP A 44 3.86 0.17 18.80
N GLU A 45 3.17 -0.99 18.84
CA GLU A 45 2.54 -1.54 17.65
C GLU A 45 1.49 -0.62 17.05
N THR A 46 0.62 -0.08 17.90
CA THR A 46 -0.43 0.82 17.44
C THR A 46 0.15 2.08 16.84
N ALA A 47 1.18 2.63 17.50
CA ALA A 47 1.86 3.81 16.97
C ALA A 47 2.52 3.53 15.64
N MET A 48 3.13 2.36 15.48
CA MET A 48 3.79 2.02 14.21
C MET A 48 2.77 1.89 13.09
N ARG A 49 1.61 1.28 13.37
CA ARG A 49 0.55 1.20 12.36
C ARG A 49 0.10 2.58 11.94
N ARG A 50 -0.04 3.50 12.89
CA ARG A 50 -0.45 4.88 12.59
C ARG A 50 0.60 5.58 11.73
N ILE A 51 1.87 5.36 12.01
CA ILE A 51 2.94 5.93 11.21
C ILE A 51 2.84 5.47 9.76
N LEU A 52 2.60 4.18 9.54
CA LEU A 52 2.46 3.65 8.19
C LEU A 52 1.23 4.17 7.48
N ILE A 53 0.11 4.27 8.20
CA ILE A 53 -1.12 4.81 7.64
C ILE A 53 -0.92 6.28 7.24
N ASP A 54 -0.28 7.06 8.10
CA ASP A 54 -0.01 8.46 7.80
C ASP A 54 0.87 8.61 6.57
N MET A 55 1.83 7.71 6.41
CA MET A 55 2.70 7.73 5.24
C MET A 55 1.89 7.54 3.96
N VAL A 56 0.96 6.58 3.97
CA VAL A 56 0.10 6.34 2.82
C VAL A 56 -0.80 7.54 2.55
N GLU A 57 -1.36 8.12 3.61
CA GLU A 57 -2.29 9.25 3.46
C GLU A 57 -1.63 10.49 2.89
N ARG A 58 -0.31 10.62 3.06
CA ARG A 58 0.42 11.79 2.56
C ARG A 58 0.95 11.62 1.15
N MET A 59 0.68 10.48 0.51
CA MET A 59 1.14 10.26 -0.86
C MET A 59 0.44 11.22 -1.82
N PRO A 60 1.21 11.95 -2.63
CA PRO A 60 0.58 12.84 -3.60
C PRO A 60 0.01 12.05 -4.77
N SER A 61 -1.05 12.57 -5.37
CA SER A 61 -1.61 11.95 -6.56
C SER A 61 -0.66 12.17 -7.74
N PRO A 62 -0.42 11.12 -8.55
CA PRO A 62 0.39 11.30 -9.77
C PRO A 62 -0.38 11.97 -10.90
N LYS A 63 -1.69 12.16 -10.73
CA LYS A 63 -2.51 12.73 -11.79
C LYS A 63 -2.29 14.24 -11.88
N PRO A 64 -2.09 14.76 -13.10
CA PRO A 64 -1.92 16.20 -13.27
C PRO A 64 -3.24 16.95 -13.12
N GLY A 65 -3.15 18.27 -12.95
CA GLY A 65 -4.33 19.11 -12.93
C GLY A 65 -5.11 19.06 -11.64
N ARG A 66 -4.46 18.73 -10.55
CA ARG A 66 -5.12 18.69 -9.24
C ARG A 66 -4.94 19.99 -8.49
#